data_047d528acc9dbf0e38fc55ddc841da98
#
_entry.id   047d528acc9dbf0e38fc55ddc841da98
#
_cell.length_a   1.000
_cell.length_b   1.000
_cell.length_c   1.000
_cell.angle_alpha   90.00
_cell.angle_beta   90.00
_cell.angle_gamma   90.00
#
_symmetry.space_group_name_H-M   'P 1'
#
loop_
_entity.id
_entity.type
_entity.pdbx_description
1 polymer ?
#
loop_
_entity_poly.entity_id
_entity_poly.type
_entity_poly.pdbx_seq_one_letter_code
_entity_poly.pdbx_strand_id
1 'polypeptide(L)'
;VYCTPAHRFGSDALLLARFCEPKRSQTAADLCSGCGIVALEWHDRGHRGPCAALELQPEGSALLADAVTEQGIGHITPHCADLRTFRQGEGSFDVCACNPPYFTAGPQSQNAAHALARHENTCTLDDVCACAFRLLKDGGRLALCHRPERLAEVLDVLRAHRLEPKRLAFVKNRADAAPWLFLVEAQKNRKTGLRVEPDVLISAGAALYGR
;
A
#
# COMPACT_ATOMS: atom_id res chain seq x y z
N VAL A 1 15.83 -5.10 4.75
CA VAL A 1 14.59 -4.81 5.50
C VAL A 1 14.69 -5.44 6.88
N TYR A 2 14.44 -4.66 7.93
CA TYR A 2 14.34 -5.17 9.29
C TYR A 2 12.89 -5.51 9.62
N CYS A 3 12.66 -6.64 10.29
CA CYS A 3 11.34 -7.12 10.67
C CYS A 3 11.33 -7.61 12.11
N THR A 4 10.23 -7.42 12.81
CA THR A 4 9.92 -8.07 14.08
C THR A 4 8.74 -9.02 13.92
N PRO A 5 8.43 -9.89 14.90
CA PRO A 5 7.22 -10.70 14.84
C PRO A 5 5.93 -9.90 14.67
N ALA A 6 5.89 -8.64 15.15
CA ALA A 6 4.74 -7.73 15.03
C ALA A 6 4.71 -6.99 13.69
N HIS A 7 5.88 -6.73 13.07
CA HIS A 7 6.02 -5.99 11.81
C HIS A 7 6.66 -6.89 10.76
N ARG A 8 5.88 -7.86 10.28
CA ARG A 8 6.22 -8.71 9.15
C ARG A 8 5.51 -8.22 7.90
N PHE A 9 6.10 -8.45 6.75
CA PHE A 9 5.45 -8.20 5.47
C PHE A 9 5.13 -9.52 4.76
N GLY A 10 4.08 -9.51 3.96
CA GLY A 10 3.69 -10.60 3.09
C GLY A 10 4.06 -10.33 1.63
N SER A 11 3.80 -11.30 0.78
CA SER A 11 3.94 -11.17 -0.67
C SER A 11 3.05 -10.09 -1.29
N ASP A 12 1.94 -9.77 -0.63
CA ASP A 12 0.98 -8.74 -0.99
C ASP A 12 1.62 -7.33 -1.08
N ALA A 13 2.45 -6.96 -0.11
CA ALA A 13 3.16 -5.68 -0.12
C ALA A 13 4.16 -5.56 -1.30
N LEU A 14 4.88 -6.63 -1.62
CA LEU A 14 5.78 -6.66 -2.77
C LEU A 14 5.02 -6.62 -4.10
N LEU A 15 3.90 -7.34 -4.19
CA LEU A 15 3.03 -7.31 -5.36
C LEU A 15 2.45 -5.91 -5.58
N LEU A 16 2.00 -5.26 -4.51
CA LEU A 16 1.53 -3.89 -4.56
C LEU A 16 2.62 -2.93 -5.05
N ALA A 17 3.82 -3.01 -4.46
CA ALA A 17 4.95 -2.16 -4.86
C ALA A 17 5.27 -2.28 -6.36
N ARG A 18 5.25 -3.51 -6.89
CA ARG A 18 5.49 -3.78 -8.33
C ARG A 18 4.33 -3.35 -9.22
N PHE A 19 3.10 -3.46 -8.76
CA PHE A 19 1.92 -3.03 -9.50
C PHE A 19 1.86 -1.51 -9.69
N CYS A 20 2.27 -0.75 -8.68
CA CYS A 20 2.18 0.72 -8.68
C CYS A 20 3.53 1.43 -8.77
N GLU A 21 4.55 0.78 -9.26
CA GLU A 21 5.93 1.27 -9.34
C GLU A 21 6.00 2.75 -9.77
N PRO A 22 6.51 3.66 -8.92
CA PRO A 22 6.70 5.06 -9.30
C PRO A 22 7.85 5.19 -10.29
N LYS A 23 7.77 6.15 -11.22
CA LYS A 23 8.90 6.50 -12.07
C LYS A 23 10.06 7.03 -11.22
N ARG A 24 11.28 6.92 -11.74
CA ARG A 24 12.53 7.23 -11.02
C ARG A 24 12.51 8.54 -10.21
N SER A 25 11.91 9.61 -10.73
CA SER A 25 11.91 10.94 -10.11
C SER A 25 10.55 11.38 -9.54
N GLN A 26 9.52 10.54 -9.58
CA GLN A 26 8.22 10.87 -9.04
C GLN A 26 8.27 10.98 -7.52
N THR A 27 7.43 11.85 -6.96
CA THR A 27 7.22 11.92 -5.50
C THR A 27 6.23 10.84 -5.09
N ALA A 28 6.60 9.98 -4.15
CA ALA A 28 5.81 8.83 -3.73
C ALA A 28 5.51 8.84 -2.22
N ALA A 29 4.40 8.21 -1.83
CA ALA A 29 4.08 7.96 -0.43
C ALA A 29 3.66 6.50 -0.21
N ASP A 30 4.23 5.86 0.82
CA ASP A 30 3.84 4.55 1.32
C ASP A 30 3.02 4.76 2.60
N LEU A 31 1.71 4.54 2.51
CA LEU A 31 0.75 4.76 3.59
C LEU A 31 0.56 3.46 4.37
N CYS A 32 0.57 3.53 5.70
CA CYS A 32 0.61 2.36 6.59
C CYS A 32 1.83 1.48 6.28
N SER A 33 3.01 2.12 6.23
CA SER A 33 4.21 1.50 5.65
C SER A 33 4.78 0.32 6.45
N GLY A 34 4.36 0.14 7.72
CA GLY A 34 4.92 -0.89 8.58
C GLY A 34 6.44 -0.75 8.68
N CYS A 35 7.18 -1.81 8.34
CA CYS A 35 8.65 -1.78 8.25
C CYS A 35 9.18 -1.18 6.93
N GLY A 36 8.32 -0.55 6.10
CA GLY A 36 8.71 0.18 4.91
C GLY A 36 8.99 -0.66 3.67
N ILE A 37 8.49 -1.89 3.60
CA ILE A 37 8.81 -2.82 2.50
C ILE A 37 8.41 -2.29 1.13
N VAL A 38 7.29 -1.56 0.98
CA VAL A 38 6.86 -0.99 -0.31
C VAL A 38 7.84 0.09 -0.75
N ALA A 39 8.19 1.03 0.12
CA ALA A 39 9.14 2.10 -0.17
C ALA A 39 10.55 1.55 -0.51
N LEU A 40 11.01 0.52 0.21
CA LEU A 40 12.30 -0.14 -0.03
C LEU A 40 12.30 -0.93 -1.34
N GLU A 41 11.23 -1.66 -1.68
CA GLU A 41 11.11 -2.33 -2.98
C GLU A 41 11.15 -1.32 -4.14
N TRP A 42 10.52 -0.15 -4.00
CA TRP A 42 10.64 0.92 -5.00
C TRP A 42 12.08 1.42 -5.14
N HIS A 43 12.80 1.58 -4.02
CA HIS A 43 14.21 1.93 -4.06
C HIS A 43 15.04 0.90 -4.83
N ASP A 44 14.87 -0.39 -4.51
CA ASP A 44 15.61 -1.49 -5.15
C ASP A 44 15.31 -1.57 -6.65
N ARG A 45 14.09 -1.20 -7.05
CA ARG A 45 13.66 -1.12 -8.45
C ARG A 45 14.05 0.17 -9.17
N GLY A 46 14.79 1.05 -8.51
CA GLY A 46 15.40 2.22 -9.16
C GLY A 46 14.69 3.56 -8.90
N HIS A 47 13.66 3.61 -8.07
CA HIS A 47 13.07 4.88 -7.62
C HIS A 47 14.09 5.68 -6.80
N ARG A 48 14.18 6.99 -7.07
CA ARG A 48 15.13 7.93 -6.43
C ARG A 48 14.49 9.28 -6.11
N GLY A 49 13.22 9.47 -6.47
CA GLY A 49 12.45 10.66 -6.09
C GLY A 49 12.11 10.67 -4.60
N PRO A 50 11.66 11.81 -4.05
CA PRO A 50 11.25 11.88 -2.64
C PRO A 50 10.17 10.84 -2.32
N CYS A 51 10.33 10.11 -1.24
CA CYS A 51 9.39 9.10 -0.77
C CYS A 51 9.10 9.30 0.72
N ALA A 52 7.83 9.57 1.06
CA ALA A 52 7.36 9.60 2.44
C ALA A 52 6.79 8.23 2.82
N ALA A 53 7.23 7.65 3.92
CA ALA A 53 6.69 6.40 4.44
C ALA A 53 6.00 6.68 5.80
N LEU A 54 4.68 6.54 5.84
CA LEU A 54 3.87 6.88 7.00
C LEU A 54 3.48 5.63 7.77
N GLU A 55 3.88 5.59 9.03
CA GLU A 55 3.53 4.51 9.95
C GLU A 55 3.08 5.10 11.30
N LEU A 56 1.93 4.61 11.81
CA LEU A 56 1.41 5.06 13.10
C LEU A 56 2.20 4.51 14.28
N GLN A 57 2.70 3.27 14.15
CA GLN A 57 3.38 2.57 15.21
C GLN A 57 4.86 2.96 15.25
N PRO A 58 5.37 3.48 16.39
CA PRO A 58 6.77 3.92 16.49
C PRO A 58 7.80 2.82 16.17
N GLU A 59 7.50 1.57 16.54
CA GLU A 59 8.38 0.42 16.26
C GLU A 59 8.54 0.19 14.76
N GLY A 60 7.42 0.17 14.00
CA GLY A 60 7.46 0.00 12.54
C GLY A 60 8.24 1.13 11.85
N SER A 61 7.96 2.38 12.23
CA SER A 61 8.68 3.54 11.70
C SER A 61 10.19 3.51 12.02
N ALA A 62 10.56 3.06 13.22
CA ALA A 62 11.98 2.93 13.63
C ALA A 62 12.71 1.87 12.78
N LEU A 63 12.07 0.71 12.50
CA LEU A 63 12.66 -0.32 11.64
C LEU A 63 13.05 0.21 10.26
N LEU A 64 12.18 1.05 9.67
CA LEU A 64 12.50 1.69 8.40
C LEU A 64 13.59 2.75 8.55
N ALA A 65 13.56 3.56 9.62
CA ALA A 65 14.57 4.59 9.86
C ALA A 65 15.98 3.98 10.00
N ASP A 66 16.10 2.86 10.71
CA ASP A 66 17.35 2.11 10.83
C ASP A 66 17.81 1.58 9.44
N ALA A 67 16.90 0.98 8.68
CA ALA A 67 17.23 0.42 7.37
C ALA A 67 17.69 1.50 6.37
N VAL A 68 17.05 2.66 6.30
CA VAL A 68 17.45 3.73 5.39
C VAL A 68 18.77 4.40 5.83
N THR A 69 19.00 4.50 7.13
CA THR A 69 20.24 5.06 7.70
C THR A 69 21.43 4.16 7.40
N GLU A 70 21.31 2.87 7.69
CA GLU A 70 22.39 1.89 7.49
C GLU A 70 22.76 1.73 6.02
N GLN A 71 21.78 1.81 5.11
CA GLN A 71 22.00 1.67 3.67
C GLN A 71 22.30 3.02 2.97
N GLY A 72 22.30 4.14 3.69
CA GLY A 72 22.55 5.47 3.11
C GLY A 72 21.47 5.92 2.13
N ILE A 73 20.20 5.53 2.33
CA ILE A 73 19.09 5.85 1.45
C ILE A 73 18.51 7.22 1.84
N GLY A 74 18.94 8.30 1.19
CA GLY A 74 18.58 9.66 1.55
C GLY A 74 17.25 10.19 1.01
N HIS A 75 16.55 9.48 0.12
CA HIS A 75 15.31 9.94 -0.51
C HIS A 75 14.04 9.34 0.10
N ILE A 76 14.15 8.35 0.98
CA ILE A 76 13.03 7.81 1.75
C ILE A 76 13.04 8.46 3.12
N THR A 77 11.93 9.07 3.51
CA THR A 77 11.75 9.71 4.81
C THR A 77 10.68 8.96 5.61
N PRO A 78 11.07 8.24 6.67
CA PRO A 78 10.12 7.65 7.60
C PRO A 78 9.40 8.73 8.42
N HIS A 79 8.08 8.58 8.58
CA HIS A 79 7.25 9.44 9.41
C HIS A 79 6.45 8.58 10.39
N CYS A 80 6.76 8.69 11.69
CA CYS A 80 5.90 8.16 12.74
C CYS A 80 4.70 9.11 12.90
N ALA A 81 3.62 8.87 12.16
CA ALA A 81 2.51 9.81 12.06
C ALA A 81 1.18 9.13 11.75
N ASP A 82 0.11 9.75 12.25
CA ASP A 82 -1.26 9.39 11.89
C ASP A 82 -1.62 9.97 10.52
N LEU A 83 -1.94 9.12 9.55
CA LEU A 83 -2.31 9.55 8.20
C LEU A 83 -3.54 10.48 8.16
N ARG A 84 -4.44 10.40 9.17
CA ARG A 84 -5.62 11.27 9.28
C ARG A 84 -5.23 12.73 9.50
N THR A 85 -4.13 12.96 10.18
CA THR A 85 -3.64 14.32 10.53
C THR A 85 -2.40 14.75 9.76
N PHE A 86 -1.76 13.84 9.01
CA PHE A 86 -0.57 14.16 8.22
C PHE A 86 -0.89 15.15 7.08
N ARG A 87 -0.13 16.24 6.98
CA ARG A 87 -0.38 17.35 6.03
C ARG A 87 0.84 17.72 5.20
N GLN A 88 2.01 17.18 5.50
CA GLN A 88 3.23 17.52 4.79
C GLN A 88 3.15 17.09 3.32
N GLY A 89 3.41 18.03 2.41
CA GLY A 89 3.40 17.77 0.99
C GLY A 89 2.01 17.57 0.37
N GLU A 90 0.94 18.15 0.94
CA GLU A 90 -0.40 18.10 0.34
C GLU A 90 -0.36 18.55 -1.13
N GLY A 91 -1.03 17.80 -2.01
CA GLY A 91 -1.10 18.08 -3.44
C GLY A 91 0.24 17.95 -4.20
N SER A 92 1.28 17.33 -3.62
CA SER A 92 2.60 17.23 -4.25
C SER A 92 3.01 15.81 -4.66
N PHE A 93 2.26 14.78 -4.29
CA PHE A 93 2.61 13.39 -4.58
C PHE A 93 2.07 12.92 -5.93
N ASP A 94 2.89 12.22 -6.67
CA ASP A 94 2.51 11.59 -7.94
C ASP A 94 1.84 10.23 -7.69
N VAL A 95 2.33 9.49 -6.67
CA VAL A 95 1.91 8.13 -6.35
C VAL A 95 1.77 7.96 -4.85
N CYS A 96 0.65 7.38 -4.43
CA CYS A 96 0.48 6.82 -3.09
C CYS A 96 0.25 5.31 -3.21
N ALA A 97 0.77 4.52 -2.30
CA ALA A 97 0.40 3.12 -2.13
C ALA A 97 -0.04 2.87 -0.70
N CYS A 98 -0.92 1.91 -0.51
CA CYS A 98 -1.29 1.42 0.81
C CYS A 98 -1.56 -0.08 0.76
N ASN A 99 -0.84 -0.84 1.58
CA ASN A 99 -1.21 -2.20 1.95
C ASN A 99 -1.93 -2.12 3.32
N PRO A 100 -3.25 -1.86 3.33
CA PRO A 100 -3.96 -1.62 4.58
C PRO A 100 -3.98 -2.91 5.42
N PRO A 101 -4.03 -2.83 6.76
CA PRO A 101 -4.26 -4.00 7.57
C PRO A 101 -5.57 -4.68 7.12
N TYR A 102 -5.51 -5.97 6.79
CA TYR A 102 -6.69 -6.72 6.34
C TYR A 102 -7.65 -6.93 7.50
N PHE A 103 -8.80 -6.31 7.44
CA PHE A 103 -9.89 -6.54 8.36
C PHE A 103 -10.56 -7.87 7.98
N THR A 104 -10.19 -8.95 8.64
CA THR A 104 -10.85 -10.23 8.47
C THR A 104 -12.03 -10.32 9.45
N ALA A 105 -13.23 -10.08 8.96
CA ALA A 105 -14.45 -10.57 9.61
C ALA A 105 -14.48 -12.09 9.44
N GLY A 106 -13.95 -12.83 10.40
CA GLY A 106 -14.00 -14.29 10.44
C GLY A 106 -13.89 -14.78 11.88
N PRO A 107 -14.46 -15.96 12.23
CA PRO A 107 -14.41 -16.50 13.58
C PRO A 107 -12.99 -17.00 13.88
N GLN A 108 -12.11 -16.11 14.28
CA GLN A 108 -10.80 -16.45 14.82
C GLN A 108 -10.71 -15.99 16.26
N SER A 109 -9.97 -16.75 17.08
CA SER A 109 -9.84 -16.68 18.52
C SER A 109 -10.04 -15.28 19.13
N GLN A 110 -10.63 -15.21 20.32
CA GLN A 110 -10.88 -13.96 21.07
C GLN A 110 -9.68 -13.00 21.13
N ASN A 111 -8.45 -13.53 21.10
CA ASN A 111 -7.21 -12.73 21.06
C ASN A 111 -6.98 -12.05 19.71
N ALA A 112 -7.39 -12.67 18.59
CA ALA A 112 -7.30 -12.08 17.26
C ALA A 112 -8.37 -10.99 17.07
N ALA A 113 -9.58 -11.18 17.62
CA ALA A 113 -10.63 -10.17 17.60
C ALA A 113 -10.24 -8.92 18.38
N HIS A 114 -9.55 -9.04 19.52
CA HIS A 114 -9.05 -7.88 20.29
C HIS A 114 -7.86 -7.17 19.62
N ALA A 115 -7.02 -7.89 18.88
CA ALA A 115 -5.98 -7.27 18.06
C ALA A 115 -6.58 -6.54 16.85
N LEU A 116 -7.57 -7.17 16.20
CA LEU A 116 -8.34 -6.61 15.08
C LEU A 116 -9.08 -5.33 15.48
N ALA A 117 -9.82 -5.35 16.58
CA ALA A 117 -10.56 -4.18 17.09
C ALA A 117 -9.64 -3.00 17.40
N ARG A 118 -8.40 -3.26 17.81
CA ARG A 118 -7.39 -2.20 18.00
C ARG A 118 -6.90 -1.62 16.67
N HIS A 119 -6.82 -2.42 15.61
CA HIS A 119 -6.41 -1.95 14.28
C HIS A 119 -7.54 -1.24 13.53
N GLU A 120 -8.78 -1.72 13.63
CA GLU A 120 -9.96 -1.04 13.06
C GLU A 120 -10.18 0.36 13.67
N ASN A 121 -9.86 0.55 14.96
CA ASN A 121 -9.92 1.85 15.61
C ASN A 121 -8.80 2.82 15.20
N THR A 122 -7.78 2.35 14.46
CA THR A 122 -6.62 3.17 14.12
C THR A 122 -6.62 3.68 12.69
N CYS A 123 -7.20 2.98 11.71
CA CYS A 123 -7.24 3.40 10.30
C CYS A 123 -8.30 2.63 9.53
N THR A 124 -9.19 3.33 8.85
CA THR A 124 -10.18 2.77 7.93
C THR A 124 -9.75 2.95 6.48
N LEU A 125 -10.41 2.24 5.55
CA LEU A 125 -10.20 2.46 4.11
C LEU A 125 -10.58 3.90 3.70
N ASP A 126 -11.61 4.46 4.34
CA ASP A 126 -12.02 5.85 4.15
C ASP A 126 -10.91 6.84 4.54
N ASP A 127 -10.25 6.63 5.68
CA ASP A 127 -9.11 7.43 6.13
C ASP A 127 -7.93 7.37 5.14
N VAL A 128 -7.63 6.18 4.62
CA VAL A 128 -6.59 5.99 3.59
C VAL A 128 -6.92 6.77 2.33
N CYS A 129 -8.14 6.65 1.82
CA CYS A 129 -8.58 7.35 0.61
C CYS A 129 -8.60 8.87 0.81
N ALA A 130 -9.07 9.35 1.97
CA ALA A 130 -9.05 10.77 2.33
C ALA A 130 -7.62 11.32 2.40
N CYS A 131 -6.70 10.58 3.03
CA CYS A 131 -5.29 10.95 3.09
C CYS A 131 -4.66 10.99 1.69
N ALA A 132 -4.82 9.93 0.91
CA ALA A 132 -4.28 9.86 -0.45
C ALA A 132 -4.83 10.98 -1.33
N PHE A 133 -6.14 11.27 -1.26
CA PHE A 133 -6.71 12.39 -2.01
C PHE A 133 -6.07 13.72 -1.65
N ARG A 134 -5.79 13.99 -0.37
CA ARG A 134 -5.09 15.21 0.06
C ARG A 134 -3.67 15.29 -0.49
N LEU A 135 -2.92 14.21 -0.36
CA LEU A 135 -1.50 14.18 -0.72
C LEU A 135 -1.26 14.23 -2.23
N LEU A 136 -2.12 13.57 -3.02
CA LEU A 136 -1.94 13.44 -4.45
C LEU A 136 -2.13 14.77 -5.20
N LYS A 137 -1.29 14.98 -6.21
CA LYS A 137 -1.52 15.97 -7.28
C LYS A 137 -2.83 15.65 -8.01
N ASP A 138 -3.37 16.59 -8.76
CA ASP A 138 -4.44 16.28 -9.71
C ASP A 138 -3.94 15.27 -10.75
N GLY A 139 -4.68 14.17 -10.91
CA GLY A 139 -4.26 13.02 -11.74
C GLY A 139 -3.20 12.12 -11.13
N GLY A 140 -2.73 12.41 -9.93
CA GLY A 140 -1.93 11.47 -9.15
C GLY A 140 -2.71 10.20 -8.84
N ARG A 141 -2.03 9.13 -8.50
CA ARG A 141 -2.60 7.78 -8.40
C ARG A 141 -2.39 7.16 -7.02
N LEU A 142 -3.44 6.52 -6.52
CA LEU A 142 -3.42 5.65 -5.34
C LEU A 142 -3.49 4.21 -5.78
N ALA A 143 -2.60 3.36 -5.28
CA ALA A 143 -2.70 1.91 -5.41
C ALA A 143 -2.99 1.25 -4.06
N LEU A 144 -3.86 0.25 -4.10
CA LEU A 144 -4.26 -0.56 -2.94
C LEU A 144 -4.22 -2.04 -3.31
N CYS A 145 -4.00 -2.88 -2.30
CA CYS A 145 -4.30 -4.31 -2.39
C CYS A 145 -5.34 -4.69 -1.33
N HIS A 146 -6.21 -5.64 -1.65
CA HIS A 146 -7.21 -6.13 -0.70
C HIS A 146 -7.73 -7.52 -1.08
N ARG A 147 -8.49 -8.13 -0.17
CA ARG A 147 -9.16 -9.40 -0.41
C ARG A 147 -10.31 -9.23 -1.42
N PRO A 148 -10.54 -10.22 -2.34
CA PRO A 148 -11.57 -10.10 -3.39
C PRO A 148 -12.98 -9.86 -2.87
N GLU A 149 -13.31 -10.36 -1.67
CA GLU A 149 -14.63 -10.19 -1.06
C GLU A 149 -14.98 -8.71 -0.78
N ARG A 150 -13.95 -7.87 -0.65
CA ARG A 150 -14.11 -6.43 -0.40
C ARG A 150 -14.03 -5.57 -1.68
N LEU A 151 -13.96 -6.18 -2.87
CA LEU A 151 -13.73 -5.43 -4.10
C LEU A 151 -14.78 -4.34 -4.34
N ALA A 152 -16.07 -4.68 -4.21
CA ALA A 152 -17.14 -3.71 -4.43
C ALA A 152 -17.04 -2.52 -3.47
N GLU A 153 -16.84 -2.78 -2.18
CA GLU A 153 -16.66 -1.75 -1.15
C GLU A 153 -15.45 -0.86 -1.46
N VAL A 154 -14.29 -1.46 -1.81
CA VAL A 154 -13.09 -0.68 -2.13
C VAL A 154 -13.33 0.24 -3.32
N LEU A 155 -14.01 -0.22 -4.37
CA LEU A 155 -14.33 0.61 -5.53
C LEU A 155 -15.27 1.76 -5.17
N ASP A 156 -16.26 1.51 -4.32
CA ASP A 156 -17.22 2.53 -3.86
C ASP A 156 -16.53 3.60 -3.02
N VAL A 157 -15.68 3.21 -2.05
CA VAL A 157 -14.94 4.15 -1.20
C VAL A 157 -13.96 4.98 -2.03
N LEU A 158 -13.23 4.38 -2.97
CA LEU A 158 -12.35 5.12 -3.89
C LEU A 158 -13.13 6.21 -4.64
N ARG A 159 -14.28 5.88 -5.21
CA ARG A 159 -15.11 6.85 -5.94
C ARG A 159 -15.69 7.94 -5.05
N ALA A 160 -16.12 7.59 -3.82
CA ALA A 160 -16.60 8.56 -2.84
C ALA A 160 -15.54 9.65 -2.56
N HIS A 161 -14.26 9.29 -2.59
CA HIS A 161 -13.13 10.21 -2.45
C HIS A 161 -12.61 10.79 -3.78
N ARG A 162 -13.37 10.68 -4.89
CA ARG A 162 -12.95 11.20 -6.21
C ARG A 162 -11.62 10.59 -6.70
N LEU A 163 -11.33 9.38 -6.28
CA LEU A 163 -10.26 8.52 -6.76
C LEU A 163 -10.88 7.50 -7.71
N GLU A 164 -10.85 7.78 -9.01
CA GLU A 164 -11.50 6.92 -10.00
C GLU A 164 -10.64 5.69 -10.32
N PRO A 165 -11.14 4.46 -10.11
CA PRO A 165 -10.42 3.22 -10.44
C PRO A 165 -10.04 3.16 -11.92
N LYS A 166 -8.77 2.85 -12.21
CA LYS A 166 -8.20 2.82 -13.57
C LYS A 166 -7.63 1.50 -13.99
N ARG A 167 -7.02 0.77 -13.03
CA ARG A 167 -6.42 -0.53 -13.29
C ARG A 167 -6.82 -1.48 -12.16
N LEU A 168 -7.12 -2.71 -12.52
CA LEU A 168 -7.44 -3.80 -11.60
C LEU A 168 -6.72 -5.05 -12.07
N ALA A 169 -6.04 -5.75 -11.18
CA ALA A 169 -5.44 -7.06 -11.42
C ALA A 169 -5.81 -8.01 -10.29
N PHE A 170 -6.04 -9.28 -10.63
CA PHE A 170 -6.24 -10.33 -9.64
C PHE A 170 -4.98 -11.16 -9.46
N VAL A 171 -4.71 -11.57 -8.22
CA VAL A 171 -3.57 -12.42 -7.89
C VAL A 171 -4.08 -13.83 -7.57
N LYS A 172 -3.48 -14.81 -8.23
CA LYS A 172 -3.82 -16.23 -8.09
C LYS A 172 -2.57 -17.07 -7.85
N ASN A 173 -2.72 -18.17 -7.15
CA ASN A 173 -1.63 -19.13 -6.99
C ASN A 173 -1.41 -19.98 -8.25
N ARG A 174 -2.48 -20.22 -9.02
CA ARG A 174 -2.49 -20.97 -10.29
C ARG A 174 -3.58 -20.37 -11.19
N ALA A 175 -3.47 -20.60 -12.49
CA ALA A 175 -4.41 -20.05 -13.48
C ALA A 175 -5.87 -20.46 -13.25
N ASP A 176 -6.10 -21.68 -12.78
CA ASP A 176 -7.40 -22.28 -12.49
C ASP A 176 -7.92 -22.00 -11.07
N ALA A 177 -7.13 -21.34 -10.23
CA ALA A 177 -7.51 -21.03 -8.85
C ALA A 177 -8.33 -19.72 -8.77
N ALA A 178 -9.18 -19.63 -7.74
CA ALA A 178 -9.81 -18.36 -7.38
C ALA A 178 -8.74 -17.34 -6.93
N PRO A 179 -8.94 -16.05 -7.20
CA PRO A 179 -8.04 -15.02 -6.72
C PRO A 179 -8.09 -14.92 -5.18
N TRP A 180 -6.95 -14.70 -4.57
CA TRP A 180 -6.85 -14.49 -3.12
C TRP A 180 -6.55 -13.04 -2.75
N LEU A 181 -6.15 -12.23 -3.74
CA LEU A 181 -5.86 -10.81 -3.61
C LEU A 181 -6.29 -10.10 -4.89
N PHE A 182 -6.64 -8.83 -4.80
CA PHE A 182 -6.66 -7.93 -5.94
C PHE A 182 -5.76 -6.71 -5.69
N LEU A 183 -5.31 -6.12 -6.77
CA LEU A 183 -4.55 -4.89 -6.83
C LEU A 183 -5.37 -3.88 -7.63
N VAL A 184 -5.60 -2.71 -7.08
CA VAL A 184 -6.34 -1.64 -7.78
C VAL A 184 -5.53 -0.35 -7.76
N GLU A 185 -5.50 0.35 -8.88
CA GLU A 185 -4.96 1.71 -9.00
C GLU A 185 -6.08 2.66 -9.41
N ALA A 186 -6.23 3.73 -8.64
CA ALA A 186 -7.21 4.78 -8.89
C ALA A 186 -6.50 6.14 -9.08
N GLN A 187 -7.09 7.02 -9.89
CA GLN A 187 -6.54 8.34 -10.18
C GLN A 187 -7.44 9.46 -9.67
N LYS A 188 -6.82 10.45 -9.05
CA LYS A 188 -7.51 11.63 -8.52
C LYS A 188 -8.13 12.45 -9.64
N ASN A 189 -9.43 12.77 -9.50
CA ASN A 189 -10.19 13.65 -10.38
C ASN A 189 -10.20 13.21 -11.85
N ARG A 190 -10.29 11.92 -12.14
CA ARG A 190 -10.36 11.42 -13.52
C ARG A 190 -11.74 10.87 -13.83
N LYS A 191 -12.07 10.83 -15.14
CA LYS A 191 -13.30 10.24 -15.67
C LYS A 191 -13.25 8.72 -15.52
N THR A 192 -14.41 8.07 -15.62
CA THR A 192 -14.55 6.61 -15.61
C THR A 192 -13.70 5.91 -16.69
N GLY A 193 -13.42 4.63 -16.49
CA GLY A 193 -12.67 3.82 -17.47
C GLY A 193 -11.68 2.88 -16.78
N LEU A 194 -12.24 1.84 -16.11
CA LEU A 194 -11.46 0.78 -15.48
C LEU A 194 -10.99 -0.24 -16.51
N ARG A 195 -9.69 -0.55 -16.50
CA ARG A 195 -9.10 -1.65 -17.26
C ARG A 195 -8.76 -2.80 -16.32
N VAL A 196 -9.22 -4.00 -16.66
CA VAL A 196 -8.79 -5.22 -15.98
C VAL A 196 -7.53 -5.72 -16.68
N GLU A 197 -6.45 -5.84 -15.92
CA GLU A 197 -5.15 -6.35 -16.36
C GLU A 197 -5.16 -7.89 -16.34
N PRO A 198 -4.24 -8.56 -17.03
CA PRO A 198 -4.04 -9.99 -16.86
C PRO A 198 -3.78 -10.38 -15.41
N ASP A 199 -4.24 -11.57 -15.03
CA ASP A 199 -4.01 -12.11 -13.68
C ASP A 199 -2.52 -12.24 -13.37
N VAL A 200 -2.14 -11.88 -12.16
CA VAL A 200 -0.80 -12.12 -11.62
C VAL A 200 -0.74 -13.53 -11.05
N LEU A 201 0.05 -14.40 -11.66
CA LEU A 201 0.24 -15.78 -11.19
C LEU A 201 1.47 -15.88 -10.31
N ILE A 202 1.29 -16.37 -9.08
CA ILE A 202 2.41 -16.71 -8.18
C ILE A 202 2.63 -18.20 -8.29
N SER A 203 3.45 -18.64 -9.25
CA SER A 203 3.84 -20.05 -9.32
C SER A 203 4.67 -20.43 -8.08
N ALA A 204 4.36 -21.59 -7.49
CA ALA A 204 5.16 -22.15 -6.42
C ALA A 204 6.62 -22.29 -6.89
N GLY A 205 7.52 -21.48 -6.29
CA GLY A 205 8.94 -21.43 -6.65
C GLY A 205 9.42 -20.22 -7.44
N ALA A 206 8.55 -19.35 -7.95
CA ALA A 206 8.98 -18.03 -8.40
C ALA A 206 9.31 -17.21 -7.13
N ALA A 207 10.60 -17.13 -6.81
CA ALA A 207 11.06 -16.29 -5.74
C ALA A 207 10.61 -14.85 -6.03
N LEU A 208 9.70 -14.32 -5.21
CA LEU A 208 9.39 -12.89 -5.19
C LEU A 208 10.62 -12.08 -4.75
N TYR A 209 11.67 -12.79 -4.30
CA TYR A 209 12.94 -12.31 -3.81
C TYR A 209 14.04 -12.71 -4.80
N GLY A 210 14.65 -11.72 -5.44
CA GLY A 210 15.93 -11.90 -6.10
C GLY A 210 15.88 -12.11 -7.61
N ARG A 211 16.15 -11.07 -8.33
CA ARG A 211 17.31 -10.94 -9.26
C ARG A 211 17.80 -9.53 -9.18
#